data_bc586477ec30a51fc80cfd04ccf32bb4
#
_entry.id   bc586477ec30a51fc80cfd04ccf32bb4
#
_cell.length_a   1.000
_cell.length_b   1.000
_cell.length_c   1.000
_cell.angle_alpha   90.00
_cell.angle_beta   90.00
_cell.angle_gamma   90.00
#
_symmetry.space_group_name_H-M   'P 1'
#
loop_
_entity.id
_entity.type
_entity.pdbx_description
1 polymer ?
#
loop_
_entity_poly.entity_id
_entity_poly.type
_entity_poly.pdbx_seq_one_letter_code
_entity_poly.pdbx_strand_id
1 'polypeptide(L)'
;MTSQSTTPTTQEVILLIEVTAVALAAHPFLHGMSHGHLAVLADAASDVTFPAKHRLFEDDHGATRFWLIQSGHVTLDLHVPGRGRMNIESIGMGELLGWSWLFPPYKWAFGAVAASPVEAFEFDARTVRARCAADPVLGYEVTRRVARVLSKRLQSTRVRLITVSIQPVGVR
;
A
#
# COMPACT_ATOMS: atom_id res chain seq x y z
N MET A 1 -8.83 27.17 52.67
CA MET A 1 -8.23 27.76 51.44
C MET A 1 -7.53 26.64 50.72
N THR A 2 -8.24 26.05 49.77
CA THR A 2 -7.79 24.85 49.03
C THR A 2 -7.44 25.31 47.61
N SER A 3 -6.12 25.36 47.31
CA SER A 3 -5.64 25.65 45.97
C SER A 3 -5.80 24.42 45.09
N GLN A 4 -6.64 24.49 44.08
CA GLN A 4 -6.71 23.50 43.01
C GLN A 4 -5.65 23.84 41.96
N SER A 5 -4.65 22.96 41.84
CA SER A 5 -3.68 22.97 40.75
C SER A 5 -4.34 22.39 39.49
N THR A 6 -4.64 23.27 38.55
CA THR A 6 -5.10 22.88 37.21
C THR A 6 -3.89 22.48 36.38
N THR A 7 -3.76 21.18 36.11
CA THR A 7 -2.77 20.64 35.18
C THR A 7 -3.24 20.98 33.76
N PRO A 8 -2.42 21.60 32.89
CA PRO A 8 -2.82 21.80 31.51
C PRO A 8 -2.81 20.46 30.76
N THR A 9 -3.95 20.12 30.18
CA THR A 9 -4.12 19.02 29.23
C THR A 9 -3.20 19.29 28.05
N THR A 10 -2.21 18.44 27.85
CA THR A 10 -1.37 18.43 26.64
C THR A 10 -2.27 18.07 25.47
N GLN A 11 -2.72 19.07 24.74
CA GLN A 11 -3.38 18.91 23.46
C GLN A 11 -2.28 18.45 22.49
N GLU A 12 -2.29 17.18 22.15
CA GLU A 12 -1.43 16.59 21.12
C GLU A 12 -1.77 17.29 19.80
N VAL A 13 -0.92 18.25 19.41
CA VAL A 13 -0.99 18.88 18.10
C VAL A 13 -0.51 17.83 17.11
N ILE A 14 -1.44 17.04 16.57
CA ILE A 14 -1.17 16.21 15.40
C ILE A 14 -0.91 17.20 14.26
N LEU A 15 0.35 17.48 13.99
CA LEU A 15 0.79 18.11 12.75
C LEU A 15 0.40 17.13 11.63
N LEU A 16 -0.74 17.35 11.02
CA LEU A 16 -1.08 16.75 9.73
C LEU A 16 -0.07 17.32 8.73
N ILE A 17 1.00 16.58 8.48
CA ILE A 17 1.92 16.88 7.40
C ILE A 17 1.14 16.63 6.12
N GLU A 18 0.72 17.71 5.45
CA GLU A 18 0.04 17.60 4.16
C GLU A 18 0.99 16.98 3.14
N VAL A 19 0.56 15.89 2.52
CA VAL A 19 1.30 15.27 1.42
C VAL A 19 1.31 16.23 0.24
N THR A 20 2.50 16.54 -0.28
CA THR A 20 2.65 17.46 -1.38
C THR A 20 2.90 16.74 -2.72
N ALA A 21 2.56 17.39 -3.83
CA ALA A 21 2.89 16.88 -5.17
C ALA A 21 4.41 16.62 -5.34
N VAL A 22 5.25 17.44 -4.69
CA VAL A 22 6.71 17.27 -4.71
C VAL A 22 7.14 16.00 -3.98
N ALA A 23 6.56 15.73 -2.80
CA ALA A 23 6.83 14.50 -2.05
C ALA A 23 6.40 13.26 -2.85
N LEU A 24 5.22 13.30 -3.48
CA LEU A 24 4.73 12.22 -4.33
C LEU A 24 5.60 12.00 -5.58
N ALA A 25 6.14 13.07 -6.18
CA ALA A 25 7.01 12.97 -7.37
C ALA A 25 8.30 12.16 -7.11
N ALA A 26 8.78 12.15 -5.87
CA ALA A 26 9.98 11.40 -5.48
C ALA A 26 9.73 9.88 -5.43
N HIS A 27 8.47 9.43 -5.32
CA HIS A 27 8.16 8.01 -5.21
C HIS A 27 8.23 7.30 -6.57
N PRO A 28 8.96 6.15 -6.71
CA PRO A 28 9.18 5.46 -7.98
C PRO A 28 7.91 5.12 -8.76
N PHE A 29 6.83 4.76 -8.06
CA PHE A 29 5.54 4.45 -8.69
C PHE A 29 4.93 5.64 -9.44
N LEU A 30 5.15 6.87 -8.96
CA LEU A 30 4.61 8.11 -9.52
C LEU A 30 5.61 8.87 -10.41
N HIS A 31 6.83 8.37 -10.54
CA HIS A 31 7.87 9.02 -11.33
C HIS A 31 7.38 9.33 -12.75
N GLY A 32 7.64 10.57 -13.20
CA GLY A 32 7.25 11.05 -14.51
C GLY A 32 5.76 11.40 -14.69
N MET A 33 4.96 11.40 -13.61
CA MET A 33 3.60 11.93 -13.63
C MET A 33 3.63 13.46 -13.64
N SER A 34 2.68 14.10 -14.33
CA SER A 34 2.58 15.56 -14.38
C SER A 34 2.33 16.15 -12.99
N HIS A 35 2.84 17.35 -12.72
CA HIS A 35 2.63 18.04 -11.45
C HIS A 35 1.15 18.24 -11.12
N GLY A 36 0.31 18.54 -12.14
CA GLY A 36 -1.13 18.69 -11.95
C GLY A 36 -1.80 17.40 -11.46
N HIS A 37 -1.46 16.25 -12.05
CA HIS A 37 -1.98 14.95 -11.59
C HIS A 37 -1.45 14.57 -10.21
N LEU A 38 -0.19 14.89 -9.91
CA LEU A 38 0.38 14.69 -8.56
C LEU A 38 -0.34 15.53 -7.51
N ALA A 39 -0.70 16.77 -7.81
CA ALA A 39 -1.47 17.63 -6.91
C ALA A 39 -2.87 17.03 -6.63
N VAL A 40 -3.56 16.53 -7.67
CA VAL A 40 -4.86 15.86 -7.52
C VAL A 40 -4.76 14.60 -6.66
N LEU A 41 -3.66 13.84 -6.77
CA LEU A 41 -3.43 12.66 -5.92
C LEU A 41 -3.05 13.04 -4.51
N ALA A 42 -2.31 14.12 -4.32
CA ALA A 42 -1.91 14.63 -3.00
C ALA A 42 -3.13 14.98 -2.12
N ASP A 43 -4.18 15.55 -2.71
CA ASP A 43 -5.45 15.83 -2.02
C ASP A 43 -6.14 14.59 -1.42
N ALA A 44 -5.83 13.40 -1.94
CA ALA A 44 -6.37 12.12 -1.49
C ALA A 44 -5.37 11.28 -0.68
N ALA A 45 -4.21 11.85 -0.36
CA ALA A 45 -3.10 11.18 0.29
C ALA A 45 -2.87 11.66 1.72
N SER A 46 -2.32 10.77 2.55
CA SER A 46 -1.85 11.08 3.91
C SER A 46 -0.54 10.35 4.17
N ASP A 47 0.36 10.96 4.94
CA ASP A 47 1.51 10.25 5.48
C ASP A 47 1.08 9.38 6.66
N VAL A 48 1.48 8.11 6.64
CA VAL A 48 1.14 7.15 7.70
C VAL A 48 2.37 6.35 8.10
N THR A 49 2.38 5.93 9.36
CA THR A 49 3.42 5.06 9.93
C THR A 49 2.77 3.87 10.61
N PHE A 50 3.30 2.68 10.38
CA PHE A 50 2.85 1.45 11.01
C PHE A 50 4.00 0.81 11.79
N PRO A 51 3.80 0.44 13.06
CA PRO A 51 4.81 -0.33 13.79
C PRO A 51 4.95 -1.73 13.20
N ALA A 52 6.10 -2.37 13.43
CA ALA A 52 6.30 -3.78 13.09
C ALA A 52 5.19 -4.65 13.69
N LYS A 53 4.76 -5.67 12.95
CA LYS A 53 3.66 -6.61 13.27
C LYS A 53 2.25 -6.00 13.21
N HIS A 54 2.10 -4.72 12.82
CA HIS A 54 0.78 -4.14 12.58
C HIS A 54 0.11 -4.82 11.37
N ARG A 55 -1.16 -5.22 11.54
CA ARG A 55 -1.99 -5.75 10.45
C ARG A 55 -2.63 -4.57 9.71
N LEU A 56 -2.25 -4.35 8.45
CA LEU A 56 -2.78 -3.27 7.64
C LEU A 56 -4.18 -3.59 7.12
N PHE A 57 -4.37 -4.82 6.63
CA PHE A 57 -5.68 -5.31 6.16
C PHE A 57 -5.72 -6.85 6.11
N GLU A 58 -6.94 -7.36 6.05
CA GLU A 58 -7.24 -8.79 5.92
C GLU A 58 -7.76 -9.11 4.51
N ASP A 59 -7.51 -10.34 4.06
CA ASP A 59 -8.10 -10.88 2.85
C ASP A 59 -9.64 -10.88 2.90
N ASP A 60 -10.28 -10.79 1.73
CA ASP A 60 -11.73 -10.71 1.53
C ASP A 60 -12.44 -9.45 2.10
N HIS A 61 -11.72 -8.56 2.80
CA HIS A 61 -12.24 -7.27 3.23
C HIS A 61 -12.21 -6.22 2.11
N GLY A 62 -13.00 -5.15 2.27
CA GLY A 62 -13.08 -4.07 1.27
C GLY A 62 -11.76 -3.35 1.06
N ALA A 63 -11.33 -3.24 -0.19
CA ALA A 63 -10.14 -2.51 -0.59
C ALA A 63 -10.43 -1.01 -0.69
N THR A 64 -10.52 -0.35 0.46
CA THR A 64 -10.88 1.08 0.59
C THR A 64 -9.68 2.02 0.51
N ARG A 65 -8.47 1.49 0.60
CA ARG A 65 -7.21 2.24 0.61
C ARG A 65 -6.15 1.55 -0.24
N PHE A 66 -5.04 2.24 -0.49
CA PHE A 66 -3.80 1.65 -1.00
C PHE A 66 -2.62 2.50 -0.53
N TRP A 67 -1.41 1.95 -0.60
CA TRP A 67 -0.23 2.59 -0.04
C TRP A 67 0.93 2.56 -1.03
N LEU A 68 1.70 3.62 -1.02
CA LEU A 68 3.01 3.69 -1.66
C LEU A 68 4.07 3.66 -0.55
N ILE A 69 4.85 2.59 -0.50
CA ILE A 69 5.81 2.35 0.60
C ILE A 69 7.02 3.26 0.45
N GLN A 70 7.27 4.10 1.45
CA GLN A 70 8.42 5.00 1.51
C GLN A 70 9.61 4.33 2.21
N SER A 71 9.35 3.57 3.28
CA SER A 71 10.38 2.79 4.00
C SER A 71 9.79 1.55 4.66
N GLY A 72 10.64 0.59 5.02
CA GLY A 72 10.23 -0.66 5.64
C GLY A 72 9.73 -1.71 4.66
N HIS A 73 9.14 -2.79 5.20
CA HIS A 73 8.65 -3.95 4.44
C HIS A 73 7.31 -4.42 4.96
N VAL A 74 6.42 -4.81 4.04
CA VAL A 74 5.12 -5.42 4.31
C VAL A 74 5.11 -6.83 3.71
N THR A 75 4.66 -7.80 4.49
CA THR A 75 4.44 -9.18 4.00
C THR A 75 2.97 -9.35 3.63
N LEU A 76 2.73 -9.83 2.41
CA LEU A 76 1.42 -10.32 2.01
C LEU A 76 1.26 -11.76 2.45
N ASP A 77 0.12 -12.10 3.03
CA ASP A 77 -0.21 -13.43 3.48
C ASP A 77 -1.60 -13.89 2.99
N LEU A 78 -1.83 -15.19 3.02
CA LEU A 78 -3.12 -15.80 2.72
C LEU A 78 -3.41 -16.87 3.77
N HIS A 79 -4.64 -16.93 4.25
CA HIS A 79 -5.09 -18.00 5.12
C HIS A 79 -5.37 -19.27 4.31
N VAL A 80 -4.59 -20.32 4.57
CA VAL A 80 -4.77 -21.64 3.92
C VAL A 80 -5.40 -22.60 4.95
N PRO A 81 -6.59 -23.16 4.67
CA PRO A 81 -7.23 -24.12 5.58
C PRO A 81 -6.29 -25.28 5.93
N GLY A 82 -6.17 -25.58 7.22
CA GLY A 82 -5.30 -26.63 7.74
C GLY A 82 -3.80 -26.29 7.78
N ARG A 83 -3.37 -25.15 7.25
CA ARG A 83 -1.95 -24.70 7.25
C ARG A 83 -1.73 -23.35 7.90
N GLY A 84 -2.83 -22.60 8.24
CA GLY A 84 -2.73 -21.26 8.79
C GLY A 84 -2.35 -20.21 7.76
N ARG A 85 -1.74 -19.11 8.21
CA ARG A 85 -1.31 -18.03 7.32
C ARG A 85 0.02 -18.35 6.67
N MET A 86 0.06 -18.23 5.36
CA MET A 86 1.26 -18.45 4.54
C MET A 86 1.69 -17.14 3.89
N ASN A 87 2.97 -16.82 4.01
CA ASN A 87 3.56 -15.66 3.35
C ASN A 87 3.63 -15.88 1.83
N ILE A 88 3.10 -14.93 1.08
CA ILE A 88 3.01 -14.98 -0.39
C ILE A 88 4.10 -14.12 -1.02
N GLU A 89 4.24 -12.87 -0.56
CA GLU A 89 5.13 -11.89 -1.17
C GLU A 89 5.57 -10.85 -0.13
N SER A 90 6.72 -10.23 -0.35
CA SER A 90 7.18 -9.06 0.41
C SER A 90 7.16 -7.83 -0.47
N ILE A 91 6.59 -6.74 0.04
CA ILE A 91 6.48 -5.43 -0.61
C ILE A 91 7.38 -4.47 0.15
N GLY A 92 8.30 -3.81 -0.54
CA GLY A 92 9.30 -2.93 0.05
C GLY A 92 9.21 -1.49 -0.41
N MET A 93 10.25 -0.73 -0.08
CA MET A 93 10.40 0.69 -0.45
C MET A 93 10.24 0.88 -1.98
N GLY A 94 9.49 1.92 -2.35
CA GLY A 94 9.23 2.28 -3.75
C GLY A 94 8.12 1.47 -4.43
N GLU A 95 7.48 0.53 -3.72
CA GLU A 95 6.46 -0.34 -4.27
C GLU A 95 5.04 0.07 -3.88
N LEU A 96 4.08 -0.34 -4.72
CA LEU A 96 2.65 -0.21 -4.47
C LEU A 96 2.17 -1.39 -3.62
N LEU A 97 1.56 -1.10 -2.48
CA LEU A 97 0.81 -2.06 -1.67
C LEU A 97 -0.69 -1.90 -1.93
N GLY A 98 -1.35 -3.00 -2.28
CA GLY A 98 -2.77 -3.04 -2.53
C GLY A 98 -3.15 -2.48 -3.92
N TRP A 99 -3.47 -3.33 -4.86
CA TRP A 99 -3.98 -2.95 -6.19
C TRP A 99 -5.46 -3.30 -6.37
N SER A 100 -6.03 -4.11 -5.47
CA SER A 100 -7.42 -4.59 -5.53
C SER A 100 -8.46 -3.47 -5.49
N TRP A 101 -8.09 -2.29 -5.01
CA TRP A 101 -8.96 -1.11 -4.98
C TRP A 101 -9.38 -0.62 -6.37
N LEU A 102 -8.59 -0.96 -7.41
CA LEU A 102 -8.83 -0.45 -8.78
C LEU A 102 -9.86 -1.30 -9.54
N PHE A 103 -10.03 -2.58 -9.19
CA PHE A 103 -10.86 -3.53 -9.91
C PHE A 103 -11.99 -4.10 -9.04
N PRO A 104 -13.23 -4.25 -9.60
CA PRO A 104 -14.27 -4.97 -8.90
C PRO A 104 -13.85 -6.41 -8.58
N PRO A 105 -14.27 -7.00 -7.48
CA PRO A 105 -15.26 -6.53 -6.49
C PRO A 105 -14.68 -5.59 -5.40
N TYR A 106 -13.51 -4.98 -5.59
CA TYR A 106 -12.84 -4.07 -4.64
C TYR A 106 -12.61 -4.71 -3.27
N LYS A 107 -12.14 -5.94 -3.26
CA LYS A 107 -11.79 -6.72 -2.08
C LYS A 107 -10.32 -7.12 -2.12
N TRP A 108 -9.70 -7.18 -0.95
CA TRP A 108 -8.32 -7.63 -0.82
C TRP A 108 -8.20 -9.10 -1.21
N ALA A 109 -7.29 -9.41 -2.13
CA ALA A 109 -6.95 -10.79 -2.51
C ALA A 109 -6.07 -11.50 -1.48
N PHE A 110 -5.35 -10.72 -0.65
CA PHE A 110 -4.41 -11.19 0.37
C PHE A 110 -4.55 -10.32 1.61
N GLY A 111 -4.09 -10.81 2.77
CA GLY A 111 -3.85 -10.00 3.94
C GLY A 111 -2.49 -9.31 3.86
N ALA A 112 -2.24 -8.30 4.71
CA ALA A 112 -0.97 -7.59 4.77
C ALA A 112 -0.57 -7.26 6.21
N VAL A 113 0.70 -7.53 6.55
CA VAL A 113 1.29 -7.24 7.86
C VAL A 113 2.63 -6.53 7.71
N ALA A 114 2.87 -5.49 8.50
CA ALA A 114 4.15 -4.81 8.56
C ALA A 114 5.23 -5.75 9.13
N ALA A 115 6.21 -6.14 8.32
CA ALA A 115 7.31 -6.99 8.75
C ALA A 115 8.39 -6.20 9.52
N SER A 116 8.50 -4.90 9.28
CA SER A 116 9.31 -3.92 10.01
C SER A 116 8.47 -2.66 10.25
N PRO A 117 8.96 -1.62 10.96
CA PRO A 117 8.33 -0.31 10.90
C PRO A 117 8.21 0.15 9.44
N VAL A 118 7.04 0.68 9.06
CA VAL A 118 6.71 1.10 7.69
C VAL A 118 6.28 2.55 7.68
N GLU A 119 6.82 3.33 6.76
CA GLU A 119 6.31 4.65 6.39
C GLU A 119 5.74 4.56 4.98
N ALA A 120 4.59 5.17 4.75
CA ALA A 120 3.91 5.10 3.47
C ALA A 120 3.02 6.32 3.20
N PHE A 121 2.83 6.65 1.93
CA PHE A 121 1.69 7.46 1.52
C PHE A 121 0.46 6.55 1.43
N GLU A 122 -0.56 6.86 2.23
CA GLU A 122 -1.86 6.19 2.20
C GLU A 122 -2.83 7.00 1.35
N PHE A 123 -3.58 6.35 0.48
CA PHE A 123 -4.56 6.99 -0.39
C PHE A 123 -5.96 6.47 -0.13
N ASP A 124 -6.95 7.37 -0.12
CA ASP A 124 -8.35 6.99 -0.16
C ASP A 124 -8.73 6.50 -1.57
N ALA A 125 -9.01 5.21 -1.68
CA ALA A 125 -9.26 4.54 -2.94
C ALA A 125 -10.52 5.05 -3.65
N ARG A 126 -11.56 5.43 -2.90
CA ARG A 126 -12.81 5.96 -3.46
C ARG A 126 -12.58 7.30 -4.12
N THR A 127 -11.86 8.18 -3.43
CA THR A 127 -11.51 9.51 -3.93
C THR A 127 -10.66 9.40 -5.19
N VAL A 128 -9.61 8.55 -5.17
CA VAL A 128 -8.74 8.37 -6.35
C VAL A 128 -9.53 7.80 -7.54
N ARG A 129 -10.41 6.81 -7.34
CA ARG A 129 -11.29 6.31 -8.42
C ARG A 129 -12.18 7.40 -9.00
N ALA A 130 -12.79 8.24 -8.15
CA ALA A 130 -13.62 9.35 -8.61
C ALA A 130 -12.83 10.36 -9.43
N ARG A 131 -11.60 10.70 -9.02
CA ARG A 131 -10.70 11.58 -9.77
C ARG A 131 -10.29 10.98 -11.12
N CYS A 132 -9.96 9.68 -11.15
CA CYS A 132 -9.65 8.96 -12.40
C CYS A 132 -10.84 8.88 -13.36
N ALA A 133 -12.06 8.78 -12.85
CA ALA A 133 -13.27 8.79 -13.67
C ALA A 133 -13.57 10.19 -14.25
N ALA A 134 -13.28 11.25 -13.49
CA ALA A 134 -13.45 12.64 -13.93
C ALA A 134 -12.36 13.09 -14.92
N ASP A 135 -11.15 12.55 -14.81
CA ASP A 135 -10.02 12.82 -15.70
C ASP A 135 -9.49 11.51 -16.31
N PRO A 136 -9.89 11.19 -17.56
CA PRO A 136 -9.46 9.97 -18.23
C PRO A 136 -7.94 9.86 -18.46
N VAL A 137 -7.21 10.99 -18.52
CA VAL A 137 -5.76 10.99 -18.69
C VAL A 137 -5.10 10.55 -17.38
N LEU A 138 -5.54 11.08 -16.23
CA LEU A 138 -5.13 10.59 -14.92
C LEU A 138 -5.46 9.10 -14.75
N GLY A 139 -6.69 8.71 -15.11
CA GLY A 139 -7.15 7.32 -15.03
C GLY A 139 -6.27 6.37 -15.83
N TYR A 140 -5.93 6.74 -17.07
CA TYR A 140 -5.00 5.98 -17.91
C TYR A 140 -3.61 5.86 -17.27
N GLU A 141 -3.05 6.97 -16.78
CA GLU A 141 -1.72 7.00 -16.15
C GLU A 141 -1.65 6.10 -14.90
N VAL A 142 -2.66 6.16 -14.04
CA VAL A 142 -2.75 5.32 -12.83
C VAL A 142 -2.88 3.85 -13.22
N THR A 143 -3.82 3.53 -14.12
CA THR A 143 -4.07 2.15 -14.57
C THR A 143 -2.84 1.55 -15.23
N ARG A 144 -2.13 2.30 -16.08
CA ARG A 144 -0.90 1.87 -16.74
C ARG A 144 0.20 1.53 -15.74
N ARG A 145 0.34 2.31 -14.67
CA ARG A 145 1.31 2.06 -13.59
C ARG A 145 0.96 0.81 -12.80
N VAL A 146 -0.30 0.64 -12.42
CA VAL A 146 -0.78 -0.57 -11.74
C VAL A 146 -0.58 -1.81 -12.62
N ALA A 147 -0.93 -1.75 -13.92
CA ALA A 147 -0.71 -2.85 -14.86
C ALA A 147 0.78 -3.25 -14.95
N ARG A 148 1.70 -2.28 -14.92
CA ARG A 148 3.15 -2.55 -14.90
C ARG A 148 3.56 -3.30 -13.63
N VAL A 149 3.04 -2.91 -12.46
CA VAL A 149 3.29 -3.63 -11.20
C VAL A 149 2.79 -5.07 -11.28
N LEU A 150 1.56 -5.27 -11.77
CA LEU A 150 0.98 -6.61 -11.91
C LEU A 150 1.77 -7.48 -12.88
N SER A 151 2.19 -6.94 -14.02
CA SER A 151 3.05 -7.63 -15.00
C SER A 151 4.37 -8.09 -14.37
N LYS A 152 5.04 -7.20 -13.63
CA LYS A 152 6.29 -7.54 -12.90
C LYS A 152 6.08 -8.65 -11.87
N ARG A 153 5.01 -8.56 -11.06
CA ARG A 153 4.69 -9.58 -10.04
C ARG A 153 4.35 -10.92 -10.66
N LEU A 154 3.59 -10.93 -11.76
CA LEU A 154 3.27 -12.13 -12.50
C LEU A 154 4.55 -12.82 -13.03
N GLN A 155 5.47 -12.06 -13.61
CA GLN A 155 6.74 -12.59 -14.08
C GLN A 155 7.57 -13.19 -12.93
N SER A 156 7.69 -12.48 -11.80
CA SER A 156 8.41 -12.97 -10.62
C SER A 156 7.80 -14.26 -10.07
N THR A 157 6.48 -14.36 -10.02
CA THR A 157 5.77 -15.57 -9.57
C THR A 157 6.03 -16.75 -10.51
N ARG A 158 6.01 -16.53 -11.83
CA ARG A 158 6.32 -17.58 -12.82
C ARG A 158 7.74 -18.12 -12.66
N VAL A 159 8.72 -17.22 -12.47
CA VAL A 159 10.12 -17.65 -12.22
C VAL A 159 10.23 -18.48 -10.95
N ARG A 160 9.57 -18.07 -9.85
CA ARG A 160 9.56 -18.87 -8.60
C ARG A 160 8.96 -20.25 -8.80
N LEU A 161 7.84 -20.37 -9.54
CA LEU A 161 7.22 -21.66 -9.84
C LEU A 161 8.16 -22.58 -10.60
N ILE A 162 8.87 -22.08 -11.61
CA ILE A 162 9.85 -22.84 -12.37
C ILE A 162 10.98 -23.32 -11.44
N THR A 163 11.51 -22.45 -10.59
CA THR A 163 12.60 -22.78 -9.66
C THR A 163 12.20 -23.89 -8.68
N VAL A 164 10.98 -23.84 -8.14
CA VAL A 164 10.46 -24.90 -7.24
C VAL A 164 10.26 -26.23 -7.99
N SER A 165 9.82 -26.17 -9.26
CA SER A 165 9.58 -27.37 -10.08
C SER A 165 10.86 -28.08 -10.54
N ILE A 166 12.01 -27.38 -10.53
CA ILE A 166 13.31 -27.94 -10.96
C ILE A 166 14.10 -28.54 -9.79
N GLN A 167 13.71 -28.29 -8.53
CA GLN A 167 14.37 -28.94 -7.40
C GLN A 167 14.07 -30.45 -7.45
N PRO A 168 15.10 -31.33 -7.63
CA PRO A 168 14.87 -32.77 -7.65
C PRO A 168 14.32 -33.20 -6.30
N VAL A 169 13.22 -33.95 -6.31
CA VAL A 169 12.74 -34.68 -5.14
C VAL A 169 13.92 -35.59 -4.72
N GLY A 170 14.53 -35.22 -3.59
CA GLY A 170 15.65 -35.98 -3.06
C GLY A 170 15.25 -37.43 -2.93
N VAL A 171 15.91 -38.30 -3.73
CA VAL A 171 15.85 -39.73 -3.58
C VAL A 171 16.47 -40.07 -2.23
N ARG A 172 15.65 -40.61 -1.33
CA ARG A 172 16.12 -41.31 -0.11
C ARG A 172 16.50 -42.70 -0.46
#